data_8550c80248dfabd694e972b3f473bc7d
#
_entry.id   8550c80248dfabd694e972b3f473bc7d
#
_cell.length_a   1.000
_cell.length_b   1.000
_cell.length_c   1.000
_cell.angle_alpha   90.00
_cell.angle_beta   90.00
_cell.angle_gamma   90.00
#
_symmetry.space_group_name_H-M   'P 1'
#
loop_
_entity.id
_entity.type
_entity.pdbx_description
1 polymer ?
#
loop_
_entity_poly.entity_id
_entity_poly.type
_entity_poly.pdbx_seq_one_letter_code
_entity_poly.pdbx_strand_id
1 'polypeptide(L)'
;QEPCVELPELGTAVYGISYDRKEITDPLYHHIKPQRRQPIEILLAHGGDKNHIPFDRSVLERAGFSYAALGHIHKPEMLVKDKIAYAGALEPIDKNDLGPHGYIKGICSHGGVRAEFISAACRSYILLPVKVKENTTQFSLEQALSRLMKEKGEKNLYRIVIKGEHAMGTEFDTERIMKLGNVREVIDESHTVYDKEALMRQYRGSLIEAYVKRFEGEGLSLREEKAFAYGMEALMASREE
;
A
#
# COMPACT_ATOMS: atom_id res chain seq x y z
N GLN A 1 15.03 -12.50 -33.84
CA GLN A 1 15.91 -13.38 -33.05
C GLN A 1 15.14 -13.72 -31.79
N GLU A 2 14.95 -15.02 -31.51
CA GLU A 2 14.23 -15.42 -30.29
C GLU A 2 15.07 -15.05 -29.05
N PRO A 3 14.47 -14.39 -28.08
CA PRO A 3 15.20 -13.92 -26.90
C PRO A 3 15.44 -15.07 -25.93
N CYS A 4 16.47 -15.88 -26.20
CA CYS A 4 16.83 -17.04 -25.40
C CYS A 4 18.33 -17.10 -25.14
N VAL A 5 18.71 -17.36 -23.90
CA VAL A 5 20.07 -17.64 -23.45
C VAL A 5 20.12 -19.07 -22.94
N GLU A 6 21.01 -19.89 -23.48
CA GLU A 6 21.22 -21.25 -23.03
C GLU A 6 22.37 -21.32 -22.02
N LEU A 7 22.19 -22.10 -20.98
CA LEU A 7 23.16 -22.46 -19.95
C LEU A 7 23.28 -23.99 -19.89
N PRO A 8 24.00 -24.59 -20.85
CA PRO A 8 24.04 -26.05 -21.03
C PRO A 8 24.57 -26.78 -19.79
N GLU A 9 25.51 -26.18 -19.09
CA GLU A 9 26.11 -26.74 -17.87
C GLU A 9 25.08 -26.86 -16.73
N LEU A 10 24.00 -26.08 -16.77
CA LEU A 10 22.88 -26.14 -15.83
C LEU A 10 21.65 -26.85 -16.43
N GLY A 11 21.73 -27.33 -17.67
CA GLY A 11 20.59 -27.88 -18.40
C GLY A 11 19.42 -26.91 -18.48
N THR A 12 19.71 -25.60 -18.61
CA THR A 12 18.70 -24.54 -18.50
C THR A 12 18.73 -23.59 -19.69
N ALA A 13 17.56 -23.19 -20.15
CA ALA A 13 17.37 -22.11 -21.12
C ALA A 13 16.51 -21.00 -20.50
N VAL A 14 16.92 -19.75 -20.65
CA VAL A 14 16.24 -18.57 -20.13
C VAL A 14 15.73 -17.72 -21.28
N TYR A 15 14.44 -17.45 -21.29
CA TYR A 15 13.74 -16.64 -22.27
C TYR A 15 13.36 -15.29 -21.69
N GLY A 16 13.41 -14.24 -22.47
CA GLY A 16 12.99 -12.92 -22.01
C GLY A 16 12.89 -11.90 -23.14
N ILE A 17 12.25 -10.78 -22.89
CA ILE A 17 12.16 -9.64 -23.81
C ILE A 17 12.71 -8.42 -23.09
N SER A 18 13.63 -7.70 -23.76
CA SER A 18 14.09 -6.39 -23.30
C SER A 18 13.12 -5.30 -23.72
N TYR A 19 12.94 -4.31 -22.85
CA TYR A 19 12.20 -3.10 -23.20
C TYR A 19 13.00 -2.25 -24.18
N ASP A 20 12.35 -1.82 -25.26
CA ASP A 20 12.89 -0.87 -26.26
C ASP A 20 12.24 0.52 -26.13
N ARG A 21 11.19 0.64 -25.29
CA ARG A 21 10.43 1.85 -25.04
C ARG A 21 9.82 1.81 -23.64
N LYS A 22 9.40 2.98 -23.14
CA LYS A 22 8.88 3.12 -21.77
C LYS A 22 7.58 2.35 -21.53
N GLU A 23 6.67 2.36 -22.48
CA GLU A 23 5.37 1.70 -22.39
C GLU A 23 5.21 0.71 -23.56
N ILE A 24 4.77 -0.51 -23.23
CA ILE A 24 4.49 -1.57 -24.19
C ILE A 24 3.15 -2.18 -23.80
N THR A 25 2.13 -1.88 -24.59
CA THR A 25 0.74 -2.32 -24.33
C THR A 25 0.41 -3.65 -24.99
N ASP A 26 1.30 -4.15 -25.86
CA ASP A 26 1.13 -5.44 -26.52
C ASP A 26 1.46 -6.61 -25.57
N PRO A 27 0.67 -7.70 -25.57
CA PRO A 27 0.88 -8.86 -24.68
C PRO A 27 2.00 -9.79 -25.21
N LEU A 28 3.22 -9.27 -25.34
CA LEU A 28 4.32 -9.93 -26.03
C LEU A 28 4.66 -11.31 -25.45
N TYR A 29 4.51 -11.50 -24.12
CA TYR A 29 4.78 -12.79 -23.48
C TYR A 29 3.82 -13.90 -23.89
N HIS A 30 2.64 -13.59 -24.45
CA HIS A 30 1.73 -14.61 -24.97
C HIS A 30 2.28 -15.35 -26.19
N HIS A 31 3.25 -14.75 -26.89
CA HIS A 31 3.84 -15.31 -28.12
C HIS A 31 5.13 -16.06 -27.85
N ILE A 32 5.71 -15.97 -26.66
CA ILE A 32 6.92 -16.70 -26.29
C ILE A 32 6.53 -18.09 -25.77
N LYS A 33 7.17 -19.10 -26.32
CA LYS A 33 6.99 -20.50 -25.88
C LYS A 33 8.33 -21.15 -25.67
N PRO A 34 8.44 -22.09 -24.71
CA PRO A 34 9.63 -22.90 -24.54
C PRO A 34 9.86 -23.77 -25.79
N GLN A 35 11.10 -23.84 -26.27
CA GLN A 35 11.46 -24.54 -27.51
C GLN A 35 12.11 -25.90 -27.26
N ARG A 36 12.10 -26.34 -25.98
CA ARG A 36 12.72 -27.61 -25.53
C ARG A 36 14.21 -27.69 -25.85
N ARG A 37 14.91 -26.53 -25.77
CA ARG A 37 16.36 -26.43 -25.97
C ARG A 37 17.14 -27.07 -24.83
N GLN A 38 16.57 -26.95 -23.62
CA GLN A 38 17.14 -27.51 -22.39
C GLN A 38 16.03 -28.18 -21.55
N PRO A 39 16.37 -29.10 -20.67
CA PRO A 39 15.41 -29.75 -19.76
C PRO A 39 14.63 -28.77 -18.86
N ILE A 40 15.26 -27.64 -18.48
CA ILE A 40 14.66 -26.57 -17.67
C ILE A 40 14.56 -25.33 -18.53
N GLU A 41 13.34 -24.79 -18.68
CA GLU A 41 13.10 -23.58 -19.48
C GLU A 41 12.38 -22.54 -18.61
N ILE A 42 13.03 -21.39 -18.43
CA ILE A 42 12.59 -20.32 -17.55
C ILE A 42 12.21 -19.10 -18.37
N LEU A 43 11.05 -18.51 -18.10
CA LEU A 43 10.69 -17.18 -18.58
C LEU A 43 11.12 -16.13 -17.56
N LEU A 44 11.95 -15.18 -17.98
CA LEU A 44 12.27 -13.97 -17.25
C LEU A 44 11.50 -12.81 -17.86
N ALA A 45 10.53 -12.26 -17.12
CA ALA A 45 9.62 -11.25 -17.63
C ALA A 45 9.54 -10.04 -16.70
N HIS A 46 9.35 -8.86 -17.31
CA HIS A 46 9.13 -7.62 -16.57
C HIS A 46 7.87 -6.95 -17.10
N GLY A 47 6.86 -6.73 -16.25
CA GLY A 47 5.58 -6.15 -16.65
C GLY A 47 4.38 -6.79 -15.97
N GLY A 48 3.23 -6.73 -16.63
CA GLY A 48 1.98 -7.34 -16.17
C GLY A 48 0.87 -6.36 -15.82
N ASP A 49 1.11 -5.05 -15.92
CA ASP A 49 0.05 -4.05 -15.92
C ASP A 49 -0.32 -3.63 -17.36
N LYS A 50 -1.35 -2.80 -17.49
CA LYS A 50 -1.89 -2.39 -18.79
C LYS A 50 -0.91 -1.66 -19.72
N ASN A 51 0.13 -1.03 -19.17
CA ASN A 51 1.10 -0.22 -19.90
C ASN A 51 2.46 -0.91 -20.06
N HIS A 52 2.68 -2.01 -19.33
CA HIS A 52 3.98 -2.68 -19.25
C HIS A 52 3.84 -4.17 -19.57
N ILE A 53 3.82 -4.52 -20.84
CA ILE A 53 3.65 -5.86 -21.40
C ILE A 53 2.60 -6.65 -20.62
N PRO A 54 1.30 -6.33 -20.80
CA PRO A 54 0.22 -7.02 -20.10
C PRO A 54 0.22 -8.50 -20.46
N PHE A 55 -0.21 -9.35 -19.54
CA PHE A 55 -0.39 -10.77 -19.80
C PHE A 55 -1.56 -11.37 -19.04
N ASP A 56 -2.13 -12.42 -19.60
CA ASP A 56 -3.06 -13.29 -18.92
C ASP A 56 -2.28 -14.39 -18.18
N ARG A 57 -2.46 -14.48 -16.88
CA ARG A 57 -1.87 -15.53 -16.03
C ARG A 57 -2.10 -16.93 -16.59
N SER A 58 -3.31 -17.21 -17.08
CA SER A 58 -3.69 -18.53 -17.59
C SER A 58 -2.96 -18.89 -18.90
N VAL A 59 -2.59 -17.88 -19.69
CA VAL A 59 -1.80 -18.07 -20.91
C VAL A 59 -0.37 -18.42 -20.53
N LEU A 60 0.25 -17.70 -19.59
CA LEU A 60 1.59 -18.01 -19.10
C LEU A 60 1.66 -19.38 -18.41
N GLU A 61 0.63 -19.74 -17.66
CA GLU A 61 0.56 -21.03 -16.97
C GLU A 61 0.56 -22.21 -17.97
N ARG A 62 -0.15 -22.04 -19.09
CA ARG A 62 -0.23 -23.04 -20.17
C ARG A 62 0.91 -22.98 -21.18
N ALA A 63 1.75 -21.93 -21.14
CA ALA A 63 2.84 -21.76 -22.10
C ALA A 63 3.88 -22.90 -22.07
N GLY A 64 4.01 -23.59 -20.92
CA GLY A 64 4.88 -24.77 -20.80
C GLY A 64 6.24 -24.50 -20.20
N PHE A 65 6.53 -23.28 -19.74
CA PHE A 65 7.77 -22.99 -18.99
C PHE A 65 7.82 -23.74 -17.67
N SER A 66 9.03 -24.13 -17.27
CA SER A 66 9.27 -24.72 -15.94
C SER A 66 8.98 -23.71 -14.83
N TYR A 67 9.40 -22.47 -15.03
CA TYR A 67 9.17 -21.35 -14.12
C TYR A 67 9.08 -20.01 -14.87
N ALA A 68 8.25 -19.10 -14.38
CA ALA A 68 8.20 -17.72 -14.86
C ALA A 68 8.56 -16.78 -13.69
N ALA A 69 9.73 -16.17 -13.79
CA ALA A 69 10.23 -15.16 -12.86
C ALA A 69 9.77 -13.78 -13.34
N LEU A 70 8.92 -13.12 -12.55
CA LEU A 70 8.31 -11.84 -12.91
C LEU A 70 8.89 -10.69 -12.09
N GLY A 71 9.15 -9.57 -12.76
CA GLY A 71 9.49 -8.27 -12.17
C GLY A 71 8.45 -7.21 -12.53
N HIS A 72 8.65 -5.97 -12.12
CA HIS A 72 7.81 -4.80 -12.26
C HIS A 72 6.91 -4.51 -11.05
N ILE A 73 6.16 -5.48 -10.57
CA ILE A 73 5.32 -5.31 -9.37
C ILE A 73 6.21 -5.42 -8.14
N HIS A 74 6.25 -4.35 -7.32
CA HIS A 74 7.12 -4.28 -6.13
C HIS A 74 6.66 -5.18 -4.98
N LYS A 75 5.39 -5.54 -4.95
CA LYS A 75 4.84 -6.47 -3.97
C LYS A 75 5.15 -7.91 -4.36
N PRO A 76 5.77 -8.72 -3.48
CA PRO A 76 5.98 -10.13 -3.77
C PRO A 76 4.64 -10.88 -3.86
N GLU A 77 4.47 -11.68 -4.88
CA GLU A 77 3.23 -12.43 -5.09
C GLU A 77 3.51 -13.75 -5.84
N MET A 78 3.05 -14.86 -5.27
CA MET A 78 3.06 -16.16 -5.93
C MET A 78 1.76 -16.33 -6.72
N LEU A 79 1.77 -16.01 -8.01
CA LEU A 79 0.60 -16.12 -8.88
C LEU A 79 0.17 -17.57 -9.10
N VAL A 80 1.15 -18.47 -9.32
CA VAL A 80 0.95 -19.92 -9.39
C VAL A 80 2.05 -20.56 -8.58
N LYS A 81 1.66 -21.36 -7.59
CA LYS A 81 2.59 -22.01 -6.68
C LYS A 81 3.68 -22.78 -7.47
N ASP A 82 4.93 -22.54 -7.09
CA ASP A 82 6.11 -23.17 -7.67
C ASP A 82 6.28 -22.99 -9.19
N LYS A 83 5.56 -22.06 -9.80
CA LYS A 83 5.56 -21.89 -11.26
C LYS A 83 5.60 -20.44 -11.75
N ILE A 84 4.87 -19.51 -11.15
CA ILE A 84 4.82 -18.11 -11.60
C ILE A 84 4.81 -17.20 -10.37
N ALA A 85 5.81 -16.32 -10.25
CA ALA A 85 5.87 -15.38 -9.14
C ALA A 85 6.49 -14.05 -9.50
N TYR A 86 5.96 -12.99 -8.88
CA TYR A 86 6.66 -11.72 -8.72
C TYR A 86 7.57 -11.80 -7.50
N ALA A 87 8.85 -11.54 -7.69
CA ALA A 87 9.80 -11.46 -6.58
C ALA A 87 9.55 -10.23 -5.69
N GLY A 88 8.94 -9.21 -6.27
CA GLY A 88 8.81 -7.91 -5.63
C GLY A 88 10.12 -7.10 -5.68
N ALA A 89 10.15 -5.99 -4.93
CA ALA A 89 11.37 -5.25 -4.69
C ALA A 89 12.13 -5.85 -3.51
N LEU A 90 13.48 -5.80 -3.54
CA LEU A 90 14.31 -6.30 -2.45
C LEU A 90 14.14 -5.46 -1.17
N GLU A 91 14.03 -4.15 -1.35
CA GLU A 91 13.69 -3.15 -0.33
C GLU A 91 12.47 -2.33 -0.79
N PRO A 92 11.66 -1.76 0.11
CA PRO A 92 10.58 -0.89 -0.29
C PRO A 92 11.12 0.37 -0.97
N ILE A 93 10.60 0.71 -2.13
CA ILE A 93 11.06 1.82 -2.97
C ILE A 93 10.27 3.10 -2.65
N ASP A 94 8.98 2.96 -2.40
CA ASP A 94 8.13 4.10 -2.05
C ASP A 94 7.18 3.80 -0.88
N LYS A 95 6.46 4.82 -0.44
CA LYS A 95 5.53 4.75 0.71
C LYS A 95 4.32 3.82 0.52
N ASN A 96 4.06 3.36 -0.69
CA ASN A 96 2.97 2.43 -1.00
C ASN A 96 3.43 0.98 -1.00
N ASP A 97 4.75 0.75 -0.97
CA ASP A 97 5.34 -0.58 -0.88
C ASP A 97 5.22 -1.12 0.57
N LEU A 98 3.99 -1.39 0.98
CA LEU A 98 3.71 -1.88 2.33
C LEU A 98 3.97 -3.38 2.45
N GLY A 99 4.44 -3.81 3.61
CA GLY A 99 4.60 -5.22 3.95
C GLY A 99 6.02 -5.76 3.73
N PRO A 100 6.19 -7.09 3.65
CA PRO A 100 7.49 -7.72 3.53
C PRO A 100 8.07 -7.53 2.13
N HIS A 101 9.40 -7.29 2.08
CA HIS A 101 10.20 -7.22 0.86
C HIS A 101 11.36 -8.19 0.94
N GLY A 102 11.86 -8.61 -0.22
CA GLY A 102 12.88 -9.65 -0.29
C GLY A 102 13.01 -10.23 -1.69
N TYR A 103 13.20 -11.55 -1.76
CA TYR A 103 13.43 -12.24 -3.02
C TYR A 103 12.79 -13.63 -3.06
N ILE A 104 12.65 -14.18 -4.24
CA ILE A 104 12.27 -15.59 -4.41
C ILE A 104 13.54 -16.43 -4.49
N LYS A 105 13.62 -17.45 -3.65
CA LYS A 105 14.60 -18.52 -3.74
C LYS A 105 13.93 -19.78 -4.30
N GLY A 106 14.51 -20.37 -5.32
CA GLY A 106 13.96 -21.56 -5.94
C GLY A 106 15.01 -22.59 -6.33
N ILE A 107 14.56 -23.84 -6.43
CA ILE A 107 15.32 -24.95 -6.98
C ILE A 107 14.52 -25.52 -8.14
N CYS A 108 15.13 -25.53 -9.33
CA CYS A 108 14.57 -26.16 -10.52
C CYS A 108 15.31 -27.48 -10.78
N SER A 109 14.59 -28.54 -11.04
CA SER A 109 15.13 -29.87 -11.34
C SER A 109 14.21 -30.60 -12.35
N HIS A 110 14.63 -31.76 -12.82
CA HIS A 110 13.79 -32.65 -13.63
C HIS A 110 12.51 -33.09 -12.90
N GLY A 111 12.51 -33.08 -11.55
CA GLY A 111 11.35 -33.40 -10.71
C GLY A 111 10.39 -32.25 -10.49
N GLY A 112 10.67 -31.08 -11.06
CA GLY A 112 9.84 -29.87 -10.93
C GLY A 112 10.57 -28.71 -10.27
N VAL A 113 9.79 -27.70 -9.89
CA VAL A 113 10.26 -26.46 -9.26
C VAL A 113 9.73 -26.38 -7.83
N ARG A 114 10.55 -25.88 -6.92
CA ARG A 114 10.15 -25.38 -5.60
C ARG A 114 10.62 -23.95 -5.46
N ALA A 115 9.71 -23.05 -5.14
CA ALA A 115 10.00 -21.63 -4.98
C ALA A 115 9.37 -21.10 -3.69
N GLU A 116 10.16 -20.33 -2.94
CA GLU A 116 9.71 -19.71 -1.69
C GLU A 116 10.13 -18.24 -1.64
N PHE A 117 9.30 -17.40 -1.04
CA PHE A 117 9.65 -16.02 -0.78
C PHE A 117 10.49 -15.94 0.50
N ILE A 118 11.65 -15.27 0.41
CA ILE A 118 12.54 -14.98 1.54
C ILE A 118 12.45 -13.49 1.84
N SER A 119 11.92 -13.16 3.02
CA SER A 119 11.93 -11.78 3.51
C SER A 119 13.36 -11.40 3.90
N ALA A 120 13.90 -10.37 3.26
CA ALA A 120 15.30 -9.96 3.42
C ALA A 120 15.47 -8.43 3.59
N ALA A 121 14.41 -7.65 3.46
CA ALA A 121 14.47 -6.20 3.58
C ALA A 121 14.93 -5.78 4.99
N CYS A 122 15.79 -4.77 5.04
CA CYS A 122 16.29 -4.22 6.31
C CYS A 122 15.22 -3.43 7.07
N ARG A 123 14.19 -2.96 6.38
CA ARG A 123 13.07 -2.18 6.91
C ARG A 123 11.82 -2.36 6.04
N SER A 124 10.67 -2.03 6.59
CA SER A 124 9.40 -2.04 5.87
C SER A 124 8.67 -0.72 6.02
N TYR A 125 7.84 -0.34 5.05
CA TYR A 125 6.83 0.68 5.27
C TYR A 125 5.67 0.10 6.05
N ILE A 126 5.31 0.76 7.13
CA ILE A 126 4.22 0.37 8.02
C ILE A 126 3.17 1.49 8.01
N LEU A 127 1.96 1.15 7.60
CA LEU A 127 0.80 2.00 7.82
C LEU A 127 0.38 1.84 9.29
N LEU A 128 0.42 2.94 10.05
CA LEU A 128 0.14 2.95 11.48
C LEU A 128 -1.10 3.82 11.76
N PRO A 129 -2.30 3.24 11.76
CA PRO A 129 -3.48 3.95 12.20
C PRO A 129 -3.43 4.13 13.73
N VAL A 130 -3.69 5.35 14.19
CA VAL A 130 -3.85 5.67 15.60
C VAL A 130 -5.21 6.31 15.82
N LYS A 131 -5.93 5.83 16.83
CA LYS A 131 -7.24 6.37 17.17
C LYS A 131 -7.12 7.39 18.32
N VAL A 132 -7.51 8.62 18.05
CA VAL A 132 -7.66 9.68 19.05
C VAL A 132 -9.07 9.68 19.64
N LYS A 133 -9.20 10.27 20.79
CA LYS A 133 -10.45 10.50 21.52
C LYS A 133 -10.52 11.95 21.96
N GLU A 134 -11.67 12.38 22.42
CA GLU A 134 -11.94 13.74 22.87
C GLU A 134 -10.89 14.30 23.85
N ASN A 135 -10.36 13.47 24.73
CA ASN A 135 -9.34 13.87 25.72
C ASN A 135 -7.89 13.60 25.26
N THR A 136 -7.67 13.28 24.00
CA THR A 136 -6.32 13.04 23.47
C THR A 136 -5.60 14.38 23.30
N THR A 137 -4.45 14.51 23.94
CA THR A 137 -3.56 15.66 23.79
C THR A 137 -2.43 15.34 22.81
N GLN A 138 -1.78 16.37 22.25
CA GLN A 138 -0.57 16.22 21.42
C GLN A 138 0.46 15.32 22.12
N PHE A 139 0.74 15.56 23.39
CA PHE A 139 1.71 14.80 24.16
C PHE A 139 1.33 13.32 24.31
N SER A 140 0.06 13.03 24.63
CA SER A 140 -0.40 11.64 24.78
C SER A 140 -0.37 10.88 23.43
N LEU A 141 -0.66 11.57 22.33
CA LEU A 141 -0.57 11.03 20.99
C LEU A 141 0.88 10.70 20.62
N GLU A 142 1.82 11.64 20.84
CA GLU A 142 3.25 11.43 20.59
C GLU A 142 3.82 10.26 21.41
N GLN A 143 3.43 10.14 22.69
CA GLN A 143 3.84 9.00 23.52
C GLN A 143 3.29 7.66 23.00
N ALA A 144 2.02 7.63 22.61
CA ALA A 144 1.40 6.43 22.04
C ALA A 144 2.09 6.01 20.73
N LEU A 145 2.35 6.96 19.85
CA LEU A 145 3.05 6.72 18.58
C LEU A 145 4.48 6.22 18.80
N SER A 146 5.24 6.85 19.70
CA SER A 146 6.61 6.44 20.04
C SER A 146 6.65 5.01 20.56
N ARG A 147 5.72 4.64 21.44
CA ARG A 147 5.60 3.27 21.95
C ARG A 147 5.27 2.27 20.83
N LEU A 148 4.28 2.57 19.98
CA LEU A 148 3.89 1.70 18.88
C LEU A 148 5.02 1.52 17.86
N MET A 149 5.76 2.57 17.53
CA MET A 149 6.91 2.50 16.64
C MET A 149 8.04 1.66 17.24
N LYS A 150 8.30 1.77 18.55
CA LYS A 150 9.27 0.93 19.25
C LYS A 150 8.87 -0.56 19.22
N GLU A 151 7.60 -0.86 19.48
CA GLU A 151 7.06 -2.23 19.44
C GLU A 151 7.13 -2.83 18.02
N LYS A 152 6.88 -2.03 16.98
CA LYS A 152 6.90 -2.49 15.59
C LYS A 152 8.27 -2.45 14.93
N GLY A 153 9.26 -1.85 15.57
CA GLY A 153 10.65 -1.75 15.13
C GLY A 153 11.06 -0.37 14.65
N GLU A 154 11.98 0.25 15.38
CA GLU A 154 12.45 1.63 15.15
C GLU A 154 13.11 1.86 13.78
N LYS A 155 13.59 0.80 13.13
CA LYS A 155 14.19 0.87 11.78
C LYS A 155 13.16 1.02 10.66
N ASN A 156 11.90 0.67 10.91
CA ASN A 156 10.84 0.73 9.91
C ASN A 156 10.48 2.19 9.56
N LEU A 157 9.86 2.35 8.41
CA LEU A 157 9.37 3.62 7.89
C LEU A 157 7.86 3.71 8.15
N TYR A 158 7.40 4.79 8.75
CA TYR A 158 6.02 4.88 9.20
C TYR A 158 5.22 5.89 8.38
N ARG A 159 4.03 5.46 7.98
CA ARG A 159 2.93 6.32 7.52
C ARG A 159 1.88 6.31 8.61
N ILE A 160 1.66 7.44 9.25
CA ILE A 160 0.73 7.57 10.37
C ILE A 160 -0.59 8.11 9.84
N VAL A 161 -1.69 7.49 10.26
CA VAL A 161 -3.05 7.97 9.98
C VAL A 161 -3.75 8.18 11.30
N ILE A 162 -3.97 9.45 11.66
CA ILE A 162 -4.73 9.83 12.86
C ILE A 162 -6.20 9.70 12.51
N LYS A 163 -6.96 8.99 13.34
CA LYS A 163 -8.39 8.74 13.14
C LYS A 163 -9.14 8.94 14.43
N GLY A 164 -10.43 9.16 14.33
CA GLY A 164 -11.32 9.25 15.50
C GLY A 164 -11.75 10.68 15.76
N GLU A 165 -12.03 10.98 17.01
CA GLU A 165 -12.71 12.20 17.41
C GLU A 165 -11.89 12.94 18.46
N HIS A 166 -11.79 14.26 18.34
CA HIS A 166 -11.11 15.12 19.29
C HIS A 166 -12.01 16.28 19.75
N ALA A 167 -11.67 16.88 20.89
CA ALA A 167 -12.38 18.05 21.40
C ALA A 167 -12.25 19.25 20.44
N MET A 168 -13.25 20.12 20.47
CA MET A 168 -13.22 21.40 19.74
C MET A 168 -11.99 22.22 20.16
N GLY A 169 -11.29 22.81 19.19
CA GLY A 169 -10.07 23.58 19.39
C GLY A 169 -8.80 22.72 19.59
N THR A 170 -8.90 21.39 19.41
CA THR A 170 -7.73 20.52 19.40
C THR A 170 -7.22 20.39 17.96
N GLU A 171 -5.98 20.75 17.73
CA GLU A 171 -5.24 20.52 16.50
C GLU A 171 -4.00 19.69 16.80
N PHE A 172 -3.70 18.71 15.96
CA PHE A 172 -2.51 17.89 16.10
C PHE A 172 -1.39 18.43 15.18
N ASP A 173 -0.28 18.80 15.83
CA ASP A 173 0.94 19.25 15.11
C ASP A 173 1.58 18.07 14.38
N THR A 174 1.25 17.91 13.11
CA THR A 174 1.76 16.83 12.26
C THR A 174 3.25 16.97 11.99
N GLU A 175 3.83 18.20 12.00
CA GLU A 175 5.27 18.42 11.82
C GLU A 175 6.06 17.89 13.03
N ARG A 176 5.53 18.02 14.23
CA ARG A 176 6.14 17.43 15.42
C ARG A 176 6.09 15.91 15.36
N ILE A 177 4.97 15.34 14.90
CA ILE A 177 4.82 13.90 14.74
C ILE A 177 5.81 13.37 13.69
N MET A 178 6.05 14.10 12.60
CA MET A 178 7.06 13.75 11.60
C MET A 178 8.49 13.62 12.17
N LYS A 179 8.76 14.28 13.30
CA LYS A 179 10.08 14.26 13.97
C LYS A 179 10.26 13.14 14.99
N LEU A 180 9.24 12.34 15.26
CA LEU A 180 9.29 11.26 16.26
C LEU A 180 10.17 10.05 15.89
N GLY A 181 10.72 10.03 14.68
CA GLY A 181 11.56 8.93 14.21
C GLY A 181 11.49 8.79 12.68
N ASN A 182 11.43 7.54 12.20
CA ASN A 182 11.35 7.28 10.76
C ASN A 182 9.93 7.47 10.19
N VAL A 183 9.25 8.54 10.58
CA VAL A 183 7.95 8.91 10.03
C VAL A 183 8.15 9.58 8.68
N ARG A 184 7.40 9.15 7.66
CA ARG A 184 7.49 9.62 6.26
C ARG A 184 6.24 10.33 5.80
N GLU A 185 5.13 10.12 6.48
CA GLU A 185 3.87 10.76 6.17
C GLU A 185 2.99 10.74 7.41
N VAL A 186 2.28 11.83 7.64
CA VAL A 186 1.21 11.93 8.64
C VAL A 186 -0.04 12.43 7.93
N ILE A 187 -1.12 11.70 8.05
CA ILE A 187 -2.44 12.07 7.52
C ILE A 187 -3.37 12.19 8.71
N ASP A 188 -3.94 13.36 8.89
CA ASP A 188 -4.97 13.57 9.89
C ASP A 188 -6.36 13.40 9.25
N GLU A 189 -7.04 12.32 9.63
CA GLU A 189 -8.42 12.01 9.27
C GLU A 189 -9.33 12.09 10.50
N SER A 190 -8.84 12.64 11.61
CA SER A 190 -9.67 12.87 12.82
C SER A 190 -10.62 14.05 12.59
N HIS A 191 -11.65 14.13 13.41
CA HIS A 191 -12.63 15.19 13.31
C HIS A 191 -13.08 15.67 14.69
N THR A 192 -13.56 16.89 14.74
CA THR A 192 -14.03 17.52 15.98
C THR A 192 -15.36 16.91 16.43
N VAL A 193 -15.46 16.59 17.71
CA VAL A 193 -16.75 16.31 18.37
C VAL A 193 -17.45 17.62 18.67
N TYR A 194 -18.69 17.72 18.24
CA TYR A 194 -19.53 18.88 18.51
C TYR A 194 -20.68 18.51 19.44
N ASP A 195 -20.75 19.16 20.60
CA ASP A 195 -21.94 19.12 21.45
C ASP A 195 -23.09 19.93 20.80
N LYS A 196 -23.97 19.20 20.12
CA LYS A 196 -25.10 19.79 19.36
C LYS A 196 -26.01 20.64 20.25
N GLU A 197 -26.26 20.19 21.50
CA GLU A 197 -27.11 20.94 22.43
C GLU A 197 -26.45 22.26 22.88
N ALA A 198 -25.16 22.20 23.20
CA ALA A 198 -24.39 23.38 23.55
C ALA A 198 -24.34 24.38 22.38
N LEU A 199 -24.10 23.89 21.16
CA LEU A 199 -24.09 24.71 19.94
C LEU A 199 -25.43 25.38 19.68
N MET A 200 -26.55 24.68 19.80
CA MET A 200 -27.88 25.27 19.63
C MET A 200 -28.19 26.33 20.67
N ARG A 201 -27.74 26.15 21.92
CA ARG A 201 -27.89 27.17 22.99
C ARG A 201 -27.04 28.42 22.70
N GLN A 202 -25.76 28.19 22.33
CA GLN A 202 -24.79 29.27 22.14
C GLN A 202 -25.06 30.10 20.89
N TYR A 203 -25.52 29.46 19.80
CA TYR A 203 -25.71 30.08 18.48
C TYR A 203 -27.17 30.22 18.09
N ARG A 204 -28.04 30.44 19.07
CA ARG A 204 -29.50 30.61 18.87
C ARG A 204 -29.82 31.68 17.85
N GLY A 205 -30.68 31.37 16.88
CA GLY A 205 -31.10 32.27 15.79
C GLY A 205 -30.08 32.43 14.66
N SER A 206 -28.97 31.70 14.70
CA SER A 206 -27.93 31.79 13.67
C SER A 206 -28.01 30.66 12.61
N LEU A 207 -27.18 30.77 11.56
CA LEU A 207 -27.02 29.73 10.54
C LEU A 207 -26.50 28.42 11.16
N ILE A 208 -25.66 28.49 12.22
CA ILE A 208 -25.14 27.34 12.91
C ILE A 208 -26.28 26.55 13.57
N GLU A 209 -27.21 27.23 14.28
CA GLU A 209 -28.36 26.53 14.85
C GLU A 209 -29.21 25.86 13.75
N ALA A 210 -29.47 26.55 12.65
CA ALA A 210 -30.23 25.99 11.55
C ALA A 210 -29.53 24.78 10.90
N TYR A 211 -28.19 24.81 10.82
CA TYR A 211 -27.37 23.70 10.30
C TYR A 211 -27.42 22.50 11.24
N VAL A 212 -27.18 22.69 12.57
CA VAL A 212 -27.21 21.64 13.56
C VAL A 212 -28.57 20.92 13.58
N LYS A 213 -29.68 21.67 13.49
CA LYS A 213 -31.04 21.12 13.41
C LYS A 213 -31.28 20.15 12.26
N ARG A 214 -30.56 20.28 11.14
CA ARG A 214 -30.68 19.34 10.01
C ARG A 214 -30.12 17.96 10.31
N PHE A 215 -29.28 17.86 11.32
CA PHE A 215 -28.64 16.62 11.77
C PHE A 215 -29.14 16.20 13.17
N GLU A 216 -30.30 16.70 13.62
CA GLU A 216 -30.99 16.20 14.79
C GLU A 216 -31.61 14.85 14.47
N GLY A 217 -31.33 13.83 15.31
CA GLY A 217 -31.85 12.47 15.19
C GLY A 217 -30.88 11.47 15.79
N GLU A 218 -31.40 10.36 16.25
CA GLU A 218 -30.58 9.23 16.69
C GLU A 218 -30.11 8.41 15.46
N GLY A 219 -28.84 8.06 15.42
CA GLY A 219 -28.31 7.11 14.44
C GLY A 219 -28.00 7.70 13.07
N LEU A 220 -27.27 8.82 13.02
CA LEU A 220 -26.71 9.32 11.78
C LEU A 220 -25.84 8.24 11.10
N SER A 221 -25.94 8.14 9.77
CA SER A 221 -25.00 7.35 9.00
C SER A 221 -23.59 7.95 9.05
N LEU A 222 -22.56 7.17 8.85
CA LEU A 222 -21.15 7.63 8.79
C LEU A 222 -20.96 8.78 7.78
N ARG A 223 -21.75 8.80 6.71
CA ARG A 223 -21.71 9.89 5.71
C ARG A 223 -22.30 11.18 6.26
N GLU A 224 -23.39 11.10 7.02
CA GLU A 224 -24.03 12.26 7.66
C GLU A 224 -23.17 12.80 8.79
N GLU A 225 -22.54 11.94 9.60
CA GLU A 225 -21.58 12.38 10.63
C GLU A 225 -20.42 13.18 10.02
N LYS A 226 -19.82 12.68 8.93
CA LYS A 226 -18.78 13.40 8.22
C LYS A 226 -19.27 14.70 7.60
N ALA A 227 -20.45 14.70 7.00
CA ALA A 227 -21.04 15.91 6.42
C ALA A 227 -21.28 16.96 7.51
N PHE A 228 -21.78 16.54 8.68
CA PHE A 228 -21.98 17.43 9.83
C PHE A 228 -20.65 18.04 10.29
N ALA A 229 -19.61 17.22 10.51
CA ALA A 229 -18.30 17.67 10.96
C ALA A 229 -17.70 18.71 9.99
N TYR A 230 -17.58 18.39 8.69
CA TYR A 230 -17.03 19.31 7.69
C TYR A 230 -17.82 20.63 7.58
N GLY A 231 -19.16 20.57 7.61
CA GLY A 231 -19.95 21.77 7.55
C GLY A 231 -19.83 22.63 8.81
N MET A 232 -19.71 22.01 9.98
CA MET A 232 -19.44 22.74 11.24
C MET A 232 -18.05 23.41 11.21
N GLU A 233 -17.01 22.71 10.77
CA GLU A 233 -15.66 23.27 10.61
C GLU A 233 -15.70 24.51 9.72
N ALA A 234 -16.35 24.43 8.55
CA ALA A 234 -16.49 25.56 7.63
C ALA A 234 -17.25 26.73 8.25
N LEU A 235 -18.35 26.45 8.96
CA LEU A 235 -19.14 27.49 9.63
C LEU A 235 -18.39 28.14 10.78
N MET A 236 -17.60 27.40 11.53
CA MET A 236 -16.78 27.96 12.62
C MET A 236 -15.61 28.78 12.09
N ALA A 237 -14.90 28.29 11.07
CA ALA A 237 -13.80 29.02 10.43
C ALA A 237 -14.25 30.36 9.82
N SER A 238 -15.45 30.43 9.21
CA SER A 238 -15.99 31.69 8.63
C SER A 238 -16.31 32.79 9.66
N ARG A 239 -16.17 32.53 10.96
CA ARG A 239 -16.43 33.51 12.02
C ARG A 239 -15.15 34.10 12.61
N GLU A 240 -14.00 33.52 12.32
CA GLU A 240 -12.70 34.01 12.79
C GLU A 240 -12.11 35.09 11.86
N GLU A 241 -12.77 35.33 10.71
CA GLU A 241 -12.52 36.47 9.81
C GLU A 241 -13.43 37.68 10.15
#